data_b84315cbf34ea0531cdabb8903834c01
#
_entry.id   b84315cbf34ea0531cdabb8903834c01
#
_cell.length_a   1.000
_cell.length_b   1.000
_cell.length_c   1.000
_cell.angle_alpha   90.00
_cell.angle_beta   90.00
_cell.angle_gamma   90.00
#
_symmetry.space_group_name_H-M   'P 1'
#
loop_
_entity.id
_entity.type
_entity.pdbx_description
1 polymer ?
#
loop_
_entity_poly.entity_id
_entity_poly.type
_entity_poly.pdbx_seq_one_letter_code
_entity_poly.pdbx_strand_id
1 'polypeptide(L)'
;MIDFDFWSPTYIAFGKGKESNTGGLVRRFGGTKALLHYGGGSAVRSGLLDRVKSSLSEAGVAFAELGGVKPNPRSSLVDEGVMLALEEKVDFLLAVGGGSVIDSAKAIAIGAANGGEWRRFYVGREVKVKPVIPAALPVGVVLTIAAA
;
A
#
# COMPACT_ATOMS: atom_id res chain seq x y z
N MET A 1 -13.05 -33.05 -9.07
CA MET A 1 -12.43 -32.20 -8.03
C MET A 1 -11.32 -31.46 -8.72
N ILE A 2 -11.17 -30.16 -8.50
CA ILE A 2 -10.05 -29.39 -9.07
C ILE A 2 -9.00 -29.30 -7.99
N ASP A 3 -7.80 -29.78 -8.25
CA ASP A 3 -6.67 -29.68 -7.34
C ASP A 3 -6.09 -28.28 -7.41
N PHE A 4 -5.79 -27.67 -6.27
CA PHE A 4 -5.12 -26.38 -6.20
C PHE A 4 -4.30 -26.24 -4.92
N ASP A 5 -3.21 -25.51 -5.00
CA ASP A 5 -2.44 -25.07 -3.85
C ASP A 5 -2.83 -23.64 -3.48
N PHE A 6 -2.97 -23.37 -2.19
CA PHE A 6 -3.28 -22.04 -1.66
C PHE A 6 -2.26 -21.64 -0.60
N TRP A 7 -1.68 -20.46 -0.82
CA TRP A 7 -0.75 -19.84 0.11
C TRP A 7 -1.13 -18.37 0.33
N SER A 8 -1.36 -17.96 1.58
CA SER A 8 -1.66 -16.58 1.94
C SER A 8 -0.91 -16.17 3.21
N PRO A 9 0.31 -15.60 3.07
CA PRO A 9 1.15 -15.24 4.22
C PRO A 9 0.76 -13.91 4.88
N THR A 10 -0.42 -13.36 4.58
CA THR A 10 -0.87 -12.07 5.11
C THR A 10 -1.06 -12.13 6.62
N TYR A 11 -0.33 -11.29 7.34
CA TYR A 11 -0.55 -11.08 8.77
C TYR A 11 -1.74 -10.13 8.98
N ILE A 12 -2.69 -10.52 9.79
CA ILE A 12 -3.90 -9.73 10.09
C ILE A 12 -3.92 -9.41 11.58
N ALA A 13 -3.92 -8.10 11.90
CA ALA A 13 -4.17 -7.59 13.25
C ALA A 13 -5.58 -7.00 13.28
N PHE A 14 -6.52 -7.71 13.88
CA PHE A 14 -7.92 -7.29 13.98
C PHE A 14 -8.27 -6.88 15.41
N GLY A 15 -9.01 -5.77 15.55
CA GLY A 15 -9.51 -5.28 16.82
C GLY A 15 -9.48 -3.75 16.92
N LYS A 16 -10.19 -3.22 17.92
CA LYS A 16 -10.25 -1.79 18.21
C LYS A 16 -8.87 -1.27 18.63
N GLY A 17 -8.44 -0.17 18.05
CA GLY A 17 -7.16 0.49 18.40
C GLY A 17 -5.92 -0.20 17.82
N LYS A 18 -6.07 -1.22 16.97
CA LYS A 18 -4.91 -1.92 16.36
C LYS A 18 -4.08 -1.04 15.44
N GLU A 19 -4.67 0.04 14.92
CA GLU A 19 -3.96 1.05 14.14
C GLU A 19 -2.82 1.74 14.90
N SER A 20 -2.90 1.78 16.23
CA SER A 20 -1.83 2.36 17.07
C SER A 20 -0.53 1.56 17.07
N ASN A 21 -0.54 0.32 16.57
CA ASN A 21 0.66 -0.51 16.42
C ASN A 21 1.16 -0.59 14.97
N THR A 22 0.69 0.29 14.11
CA THR A 22 1.05 0.25 12.67
C THR A 22 2.55 0.39 12.46
N GLY A 23 3.22 1.31 13.16
CA GLY A 23 4.66 1.50 13.07
C GLY A 23 5.46 0.27 13.49
N GLY A 24 5.06 -0.38 14.59
CA GLY A 24 5.66 -1.63 15.04
C GLY A 24 5.51 -2.75 14.01
N LEU A 25 4.36 -2.82 13.33
CA LEU A 25 4.14 -3.79 12.26
C LEU A 25 4.97 -3.47 11.01
N VAL A 26 5.08 -2.21 10.61
CA VAL A 26 5.95 -1.80 9.50
C VAL A 26 7.39 -2.22 9.77
N ARG A 27 7.91 -1.97 10.98
CA ARG A 27 9.25 -2.42 11.39
C ARG A 27 9.40 -3.93 11.38
N ARG A 28 8.41 -4.66 11.89
CA ARG A 28 8.40 -6.13 11.88
C ARG A 28 8.56 -6.71 10.48
N PHE A 29 7.98 -6.08 9.47
CA PHE A 29 8.07 -6.50 8.07
C PHE A 29 9.18 -5.78 7.28
N GLY A 30 10.16 -5.21 7.97
CA GLY A 30 11.39 -4.68 7.39
C GLY A 30 11.33 -3.24 6.91
N GLY A 31 10.19 -2.52 7.09
CA GLY A 31 10.08 -1.14 6.67
C GLY A 31 10.86 -0.17 7.56
N THR A 32 11.60 0.71 6.95
CA THR A 32 12.33 1.80 7.60
C THR A 32 11.84 3.17 7.16
N LYS A 33 11.37 3.27 5.90
CA LYS A 33 10.74 4.47 5.35
C LYS A 33 9.52 4.09 4.51
N ALA A 34 8.34 4.52 4.93
CA ALA A 34 7.07 4.19 4.29
C ALA A 34 6.58 5.32 3.36
N LEU A 35 5.94 4.96 2.25
CA LEU A 35 5.02 5.86 1.56
C LEU A 35 3.63 5.68 2.15
N LEU A 36 3.17 6.67 2.90
CA LEU A 36 1.83 6.71 3.47
C LEU A 36 0.84 7.18 2.40
N HIS A 37 0.09 6.23 1.86
CA HIS A 37 -0.85 6.46 0.75
C HIS A 37 -2.29 6.38 1.25
N TYR A 38 -3.11 7.41 0.99
CA TYR A 38 -4.43 7.49 1.58
C TYR A 38 -5.47 8.20 0.71
N GLY A 39 -6.75 7.95 0.99
CA GLY A 39 -7.88 8.64 0.36
C GLY A 39 -8.16 10.01 0.97
N GLY A 40 -8.96 10.80 0.26
CA GLY A 40 -9.13 12.23 0.58
C GLY A 40 -10.12 12.59 1.70
N GLY A 41 -10.77 11.66 2.39
CA GLY A 41 -11.88 12.11 3.22
C GLY A 41 -11.98 11.53 4.63
N SER A 42 -12.40 10.29 4.75
CA SER A 42 -12.76 9.70 6.04
C SER A 42 -11.57 9.46 6.96
N ALA A 43 -10.44 9.00 6.42
CA ALA A 43 -9.23 8.72 7.21
C ALA A 43 -8.65 9.99 7.85
N VAL A 44 -8.72 11.13 7.14
CA VAL A 44 -8.28 12.43 7.65
C VAL A 44 -9.24 12.93 8.72
N ARG A 45 -10.55 13.00 8.40
CA ARG A 45 -11.56 13.56 9.32
C ARG A 45 -11.73 12.77 10.62
N SER A 46 -11.49 11.47 10.61
CA SER A 46 -11.60 10.61 11.81
C SER A 46 -10.37 10.64 12.72
N GLY A 47 -9.32 11.39 12.35
CA GLY A 47 -8.05 11.40 13.06
C GLY A 47 -7.25 10.09 12.94
N LEU A 48 -7.69 9.16 12.07
CA LEU A 48 -7.00 7.89 11.85
C LEU A 48 -5.60 8.11 11.29
N LEU A 49 -5.48 9.03 10.33
CA LEU A 49 -4.19 9.32 9.71
C LEU A 49 -3.17 9.85 10.72
N ASP A 50 -3.60 10.71 11.65
CA ASP A 50 -2.73 11.26 12.70
C ASP A 50 -2.27 10.17 13.67
N ARG A 51 -3.17 9.24 14.05
CA ARG A 51 -2.78 8.08 14.89
C ARG A 51 -1.77 7.17 14.20
N VAL A 52 -1.95 6.94 12.89
CA VAL A 52 -0.98 6.15 12.09
C VAL A 52 0.37 6.86 12.01
N LYS A 53 0.40 8.17 11.75
CA LYS A 53 1.64 8.97 11.73
C LYS A 53 2.37 8.95 13.08
N SER A 54 1.64 9.12 14.17
CA SER A 54 2.22 9.02 15.52
C SER A 54 2.85 7.65 15.74
N SER A 55 2.14 6.58 15.37
CA SER A 55 2.65 5.21 15.50
C SER A 55 3.91 4.95 14.67
N LEU A 56 3.98 5.50 13.43
CA LEU A 56 5.18 5.41 12.61
C LEU A 56 6.36 6.15 13.27
N SER A 57 6.13 7.38 13.73
CA SER A 57 7.15 8.20 14.38
C SER A 57 7.68 7.57 15.66
N GLU A 58 6.80 7.04 16.50
CA GLU A 58 7.16 6.33 17.76
C GLU A 58 8.00 5.07 17.48
N ALA A 59 7.75 4.39 16.38
CA ALA A 59 8.51 3.22 15.94
C ALA A 59 9.81 3.57 15.18
N GLY A 60 10.12 4.86 15.00
CA GLY A 60 11.29 5.31 14.25
C GLY A 60 11.21 4.99 12.75
N VAL A 61 10.00 4.92 12.19
CA VAL A 61 9.76 4.76 10.76
C VAL A 61 9.57 6.15 10.13
N ALA A 62 10.48 6.52 9.24
CA ALA A 62 10.31 7.72 8.43
C ALA A 62 9.16 7.52 7.42
N PHE A 63 8.53 8.61 6.96
CA PHE A 63 7.50 8.48 5.95
C PHE A 63 7.42 9.72 5.03
N ALA A 64 7.05 9.46 3.78
CA ALA A 64 6.53 10.44 2.84
C ALA A 64 5.02 10.23 2.68
N GLU A 65 4.29 11.24 2.21
CA GLU A 65 2.83 11.18 2.10
C GLU A 65 2.34 11.40 0.68
N LEU A 66 1.38 10.60 0.26
CA LEU A 66 0.64 10.78 -0.98
C LEU A 66 -0.86 10.54 -0.73
N GLY A 67 -1.60 11.62 -0.62
CA GLY A 67 -3.05 11.59 -0.45
C GLY A 67 -3.83 11.71 -1.77
N GLY A 68 -5.15 11.85 -1.65
CA GLY A 68 -5.99 12.23 -2.78
C GLY A 68 -6.50 11.10 -3.65
N VAL A 69 -6.41 9.85 -3.19
CA VAL A 69 -7.01 8.71 -3.90
C VAL A 69 -8.52 8.91 -4.01
N LYS A 70 -9.02 8.91 -5.23
CA LYS A 70 -10.45 8.93 -5.55
C LYS A 70 -10.95 7.50 -5.83
N PRO A 71 -12.26 7.25 -5.71
CA PRO A 71 -12.86 6.01 -6.21
C PRO A 71 -12.42 5.77 -7.66
N ASN A 72 -12.07 4.53 -7.99
CA ASN A 72 -11.42 4.14 -9.25
C ASN A 72 -10.08 4.88 -9.43
N PRO A 73 -8.99 4.36 -8.86
CA PRO A 73 -7.70 5.03 -8.82
C PRO A 73 -7.20 5.39 -10.21
N ARG A 74 -6.66 6.59 -10.36
CA ARG A 74 -6.14 7.07 -11.65
C ARG A 74 -4.69 6.69 -11.82
N SER A 75 -4.33 6.32 -13.03
CA SER A 75 -2.94 5.96 -13.37
C SER A 75 -1.95 7.10 -13.11
N SER A 76 -2.38 8.36 -13.28
CA SER A 76 -1.52 9.53 -12.98
C SER A 76 -1.09 9.62 -11.52
N LEU A 77 -1.97 9.24 -10.57
CA LEU A 77 -1.63 9.22 -9.15
C LEU A 77 -0.66 8.05 -8.83
N VAL A 78 -0.80 6.94 -9.56
CA VAL A 78 0.16 5.83 -9.45
C VAL A 78 1.54 6.26 -9.94
N ASP A 79 1.61 6.98 -11.08
CA ASP A 79 2.88 7.50 -11.60
C ASP A 79 3.55 8.46 -10.61
N GLU A 80 2.78 9.40 -10.05
CA GLU A 80 3.24 10.32 -9.01
C GLU A 80 3.77 9.55 -7.79
N GLY A 81 3.04 8.54 -7.33
CA GLY A 81 3.44 7.70 -6.21
C GLY A 81 4.70 6.89 -6.48
N VAL A 82 4.88 6.38 -7.69
CA VAL A 82 6.10 5.67 -8.09
C VAL A 82 7.30 6.62 -8.11
N MET A 83 7.15 7.82 -8.68
CA MET A 83 8.23 8.82 -8.68
C MET A 83 8.61 9.21 -7.26
N LEU A 84 7.63 9.54 -6.42
CA LEU A 84 7.86 9.89 -5.02
C LEU A 84 8.53 8.75 -4.24
N ALA A 85 8.09 7.51 -4.46
CA ALA A 85 8.68 6.35 -3.82
C ALA A 85 10.15 6.14 -4.17
N LEU A 86 10.52 6.38 -5.43
CA LEU A 86 11.90 6.30 -5.91
C LEU A 86 12.76 7.45 -5.38
N GLU A 87 12.28 8.69 -5.46
CA GLU A 87 12.98 9.89 -4.97
C GLU A 87 13.26 9.81 -3.47
N GLU A 88 12.25 9.44 -2.70
CA GLU A 88 12.30 9.33 -1.24
C GLU A 88 12.94 8.02 -0.77
N LYS A 89 13.25 7.09 -1.68
CA LYS A 89 13.84 5.78 -1.39
C LYS A 89 13.02 5.02 -0.35
N VAL A 90 11.72 4.98 -0.52
CA VAL A 90 10.85 4.24 0.38
C VAL A 90 11.04 2.74 0.18
N ASP A 91 10.94 1.99 1.27
CA ASP A 91 11.08 0.54 1.30
C ASP A 91 9.78 -0.19 1.69
N PHE A 92 8.71 0.58 1.92
CA PHE A 92 7.42 0.06 2.37
C PHE A 92 6.25 0.93 1.87
N LEU A 93 5.18 0.32 1.38
CA LEU A 93 3.92 1.01 1.08
C LEU A 93 2.92 0.82 2.22
N LEU A 94 2.37 1.91 2.75
CA LEU A 94 1.32 1.86 3.78
C LEU A 94 0.04 2.51 3.26
N ALA A 95 -0.93 1.68 2.92
CA ALA A 95 -2.25 2.11 2.45
C ALA A 95 -3.19 2.37 3.63
N VAL A 96 -3.75 3.57 3.75
CA VAL A 96 -4.77 3.92 4.75
C VAL A 96 -6.07 4.26 4.04
N GLY A 97 -7.00 3.30 3.97
CA GLY A 97 -8.23 3.49 3.23
C GLY A 97 -8.93 2.19 2.84
N GLY A 98 -9.76 2.27 1.82
CA GLY A 98 -10.48 1.15 1.22
C GLY A 98 -9.80 0.59 -0.02
N GLY A 99 -10.52 -0.25 -0.79
CA GLY A 99 -10.00 -0.99 -1.94
C GLY A 99 -9.23 -0.14 -2.95
N SER A 100 -9.74 1.04 -3.34
CA SER A 100 -9.06 1.92 -4.30
C SER A 100 -7.67 2.38 -3.83
N VAL A 101 -7.51 2.62 -2.52
CA VAL A 101 -6.20 2.99 -1.93
C VAL A 101 -5.26 1.79 -1.95
N ILE A 102 -5.78 0.62 -1.64
CA ILE A 102 -5.01 -0.63 -1.64
C ILE A 102 -4.52 -0.97 -3.05
N ASP A 103 -5.39 -0.88 -4.06
CA ASP A 103 -5.04 -1.18 -5.44
C ASP A 103 -3.99 -0.21 -5.99
N SER A 104 -4.14 1.08 -5.71
CA SER A 104 -3.15 2.10 -6.04
C SER A 104 -1.81 1.85 -5.36
N ALA A 105 -1.81 1.55 -4.05
CA ALA A 105 -0.59 1.24 -3.31
C ALA A 105 0.15 0.00 -3.86
N LYS A 106 -0.58 -1.05 -4.25
CA LYS A 106 0.02 -2.24 -4.88
C LYS A 106 0.68 -1.90 -6.22
N ALA A 107 0.03 -1.07 -7.04
CA ALA A 107 0.62 -0.63 -8.31
C ALA A 107 1.88 0.20 -8.10
N ILE A 108 1.88 1.11 -7.11
CA ILE A 108 3.07 1.89 -6.72
C ILE A 108 4.18 0.97 -6.22
N ALA A 109 3.86 -0.02 -5.38
CA ALA A 109 4.82 -0.99 -4.85
C ALA A 109 5.53 -1.78 -5.95
N ILE A 110 4.80 -2.19 -6.98
CA ILE A 110 5.33 -2.85 -8.16
C ILE A 110 6.23 -1.88 -8.94
N GLY A 111 5.76 -0.67 -9.23
CA GLY A 111 6.52 0.31 -9.99
C GLY A 111 7.82 0.71 -9.31
N ALA A 112 7.79 1.00 -8.02
CA ALA A 112 8.96 1.36 -7.25
C ALA A 112 10.03 0.25 -7.21
N ALA A 113 9.61 -1.02 -7.11
CA ALA A 113 10.53 -2.16 -7.10
C ALA A 113 11.08 -2.53 -8.49
N ASN A 114 10.50 -1.99 -9.58
CA ASN A 114 10.87 -2.32 -10.96
C ASN A 114 11.26 -1.10 -11.79
N GLY A 115 11.95 -0.13 -11.19
CA GLY A 115 12.51 1.02 -11.91
C GLY A 115 11.48 1.97 -12.53
N GLY A 116 10.27 2.01 -11.98
CA GLY A 116 9.17 2.86 -12.46
C GLY A 116 8.16 2.15 -13.37
N GLU A 117 8.45 0.95 -13.83
CA GLU A 117 7.69 0.28 -14.87
C GLU A 117 6.53 -0.59 -14.33
N TRP A 118 5.50 0.03 -13.76
CA TRP A 118 4.33 -0.74 -13.30
C TRP A 118 3.37 -1.14 -14.42
N ARG A 119 3.24 -0.32 -15.49
CA ARG A 119 2.24 -0.55 -16.56
C ARG A 119 2.48 -1.83 -17.35
N ARG A 120 3.72 -2.26 -17.50
CA ARG A 120 4.05 -3.51 -18.21
C ARG A 120 3.46 -4.75 -17.55
N PHE A 121 3.15 -4.69 -16.26
CA PHE A 121 2.53 -5.77 -15.51
C PHE A 121 1.00 -5.69 -15.48
N TYR A 122 0.44 -4.58 -15.93
CA TYR A 122 -0.99 -4.35 -15.98
C TYR A 122 -1.54 -4.76 -17.34
N VAL A 123 -1.89 -6.03 -17.47
CA VAL A 123 -2.37 -6.59 -18.73
C VAL A 123 -3.89 -6.78 -18.72
N GLY A 124 -4.53 -6.51 -19.86
CA GLY A 124 -5.96 -6.73 -20.02
C GLY A 124 -6.33 -8.21 -19.92
N ARG A 125 -7.64 -8.48 -19.83
CA ARG A 125 -8.18 -9.86 -19.75
C ARG A 125 -7.86 -10.73 -20.96
N GLU A 126 -7.52 -10.12 -22.08
CA GLU A 126 -7.23 -10.78 -23.38
C GLU A 126 -5.86 -11.46 -23.41
N VAL A 127 -4.97 -11.10 -22.49
CA VAL A 127 -3.62 -11.68 -22.44
C VAL A 127 -3.68 -13.04 -21.79
N LYS A 128 -3.40 -14.09 -22.58
CA LYS A 128 -3.44 -15.50 -22.13
C LYS A 128 -2.35 -15.83 -21.09
N VAL A 129 -1.17 -15.21 -21.24
CA VAL A 129 -0.05 -15.39 -20.31
C VAL A 129 0.26 -14.06 -19.64
N LYS A 130 -0.02 -13.98 -18.35
CA LYS A 130 0.27 -12.77 -17.57
C LYS A 130 1.76 -12.71 -17.23
N PRO A 131 2.39 -11.52 -17.33
CA PRO A 131 3.78 -11.39 -16.95
C PRO A 131 3.95 -11.67 -15.45
N VAL A 132 5.01 -12.36 -15.11
CA VAL A 132 5.41 -12.56 -13.71
C VAL A 132 5.94 -11.23 -13.19
N ILE A 133 5.47 -10.81 -12.03
CA ILE A 133 5.99 -9.63 -11.33
C ILE A 133 7.25 -10.06 -10.56
N PRO A 134 8.46 -9.58 -10.93
CA PRO A 134 9.70 -10.07 -10.33
C PRO A 134 9.88 -9.57 -8.90
N ALA A 135 9.40 -8.37 -8.58
CA ALA A 135 9.51 -7.76 -7.26
C ALA A 135 8.37 -6.80 -6.97
N ALA A 136 8.07 -6.61 -5.70
CA ALA A 136 7.22 -5.53 -5.19
C ALA A 136 7.71 -5.12 -3.80
N LEU A 137 7.57 -3.84 -3.45
CA LEU A 137 7.78 -3.44 -2.06
C LEU A 137 6.71 -4.08 -1.16
N PRO A 138 7.01 -4.34 0.11
CA PRO A 138 6.00 -4.77 1.07
C PRO A 138 4.85 -3.76 1.16
N VAL A 139 3.61 -4.26 1.27
CA VAL A 139 2.42 -3.43 1.39
C VAL A 139 1.70 -3.74 2.69
N GLY A 140 1.60 -2.76 3.57
CA GLY A 140 0.72 -2.79 4.74
C GLY A 140 -0.58 -2.04 4.47
N VAL A 141 -1.64 -2.43 5.16
CA VAL A 141 -2.97 -1.83 5.00
C VAL A 141 -3.59 -1.52 6.36
N VAL A 142 -4.01 -0.27 6.53
CA VAL A 142 -4.97 0.12 7.58
C VAL A 142 -6.32 0.28 6.91
N LEU A 143 -7.12 -0.79 6.95
CA LEU A 143 -8.40 -0.87 6.26
C LEU A 143 -9.45 -0.05 6.98
N THR A 144 -10.12 0.88 6.28
CA THR A 144 -11.18 1.75 6.83
C THR A 144 -12.58 1.22 6.56
N ILE A 145 -12.75 0.43 5.50
CA ILE A 145 -14.02 -0.18 5.13
C ILE A 145 -13.77 -1.50 4.41
N ALA A 146 -14.36 -2.56 4.91
CA ALA A 146 -14.46 -3.80 4.15
C ALA A 146 -15.59 -3.62 3.15
N ALA A 147 -15.24 -3.49 1.87
CA ALA A 147 -16.23 -3.50 0.81
C ALA A 147 -16.77 -4.93 0.64
N ALA A 148 -18.08 -5.04 0.59
CA ALA A 148 -18.75 -6.26 0.22
C ALA A 148 -18.88 -6.36 -1.31
#